data_f375c69f988a2d9610f732d4bd7e7a1e
#
_entry.id   f375c69f988a2d9610f732d4bd7e7a1e
#
_cell.length_a   1.000
_cell.length_b   1.000
_cell.length_c   1.000
_cell.angle_alpha   90.00
_cell.angle_beta   90.00
_cell.angle_gamma   90.00
#
_symmetry.space_group_name_H-M   'P 1'
#
loop_
_entity.id
_entity.type
_entity.pdbx_description
1 polymer ?
#
loop_
_entity_poly.entity_id
_entity_poly.type
_entity_poly.pdbx_seq_one_letter_code
_entity_poly.pdbx_strand_id
1 'polypeptide(L)'
;PTPAYAILSGLVGSEMCIRDRSNIEGEIIDKLQEVGFSYSGIILNAAAYTHTSVGIADAISAIETPVIEVHISNIYSREEIRHKSLISKNVQGVICGFGLKSYDLAIQSFTKDE
;
A
#
# COMPACT_ATOMS: atom_id res chain seq x y z
N PRO A 1 -15.22 18.36 2.00
CA PRO A 1 -14.81 17.58 0.83
C PRO A 1 -14.70 16.11 1.13
N THR A 2 -14.97 15.31 0.14
CA THR A 2 -14.87 13.88 0.28
C THR A 2 -13.40 13.46 0.27
N PRO A 3 -12.95 12.65 1.22
CA PRO A 3 -11.58 12.18 1.21
C PRO A 3 -11.30 11.35 -0.04
N ALA A 4 -10.09 11.47 -0.55
CA ALA A 4 -9.66 10.70 -1.71
C ALA A 4 -8.54 9.75 -1.29
N TYR A 5 -8.69 8.48 -1.64
CA TYR A 5 -7.72 7.45 -1.35
C TYR A 5 -7.21 6.83 -2.64
N ALA A 6 -5.96 6.46 -2.66
CA ALA A 6 -5.35 5.78 -3.79
C ALA A 6 -5.02 4.35 -3.40
N ILE A 7 -5.40 3.40 -4.25
CA ILE A 7 -5.03 2.00 -4.06
C ILE A 7 -4.03 1.65 -5.14
N LEU A 8 -2.80 1.40 -4.73
CA LEU A 8 -1.71 1.06 -5.64
C LEU A 8 -1.39 -0.42 -5.43
N SER A 9 -1.58 -1.21 -6.46
CA SER A 9 -1.54 -2.65 -6.29
C SER A 9 -1.26 -3.37 -7.59
N GLY A 10 -0.70 -4.55 -7.50
CA GLY A 10 -0.64 -5.48 -8.62
C GLY A 10 -1.96 -6.21 -8.83
N LEU A 11 -2.95 -5.99 -7.95
CA LEU A 11 -4.25 -6.65 -8.00
C LEU A 11 -5.35 -5.62 -8.00
N VAL A 12 -6.55 -6.03 -8.42
CA VAL A 12 -7.71 -5.16 -8.41
C VAL A 12 -8.13 -4.88 -6.98
N GLY A 13 -8.38 -3.62 -6.68
CA GLY A 13 -8.82 -3.21 -5.36
C GLY A 13 -10.29 -2.83 -5.32
N SER A 14 -10.65 -2.08 -4.28
CA SER A 14 -12.00 -1.62 -4.05
C SER A 14 -12.44 -0.62 -5.10
N GLU A 15 -13.76 -0.45 -5.25
CA GLU A 15 -14.34 0.52 -6.17
C GLU A 15 -14.43 1.92 -5.60
N MET A 16 -14.12 2.11 -4.33
CA MET A 16 -14.34 3.38 -3.64
C MET A 16 -13.28 4.42 -3.91
N CYS A 17 -12.23 4.08 -4.63
CA CYS A 17 -11.04 4.93 -4.75
C CYS A 17 -10.47 4.84 -6.15
N ILE A 18 -9.56 5.76 -6.46
CA ILE A 18 -8.74 5.63 -7.66
C ILE A 18 -7.81 4.44 -7.47
N ARG A 19 -7.78 3.55 -8.45
CA ARG A 19 -6.97 2.34 -8.40
C ARG A 19 -5.97 2.35 -9.54
N ASP A 20 -4.79 1.82 -9.24
CA ASP A 20 -3.74 1.69 -10.24
C ASP A 20 -3.04 0.36 -10.06
N ARG A 21 -2.62 -0.24 -11.15
CA ARG A 21 -1.95 -1.53 -11.16
C ARG A 21 -0.70 -1.44 -12.00
N SER A 22 0.38 -2.03 -11.50
CA SER A 22 1.58 -2.17 -12.30
C SER A 22 2.49 -3.20 -11.68
N ASN A 23 3.16 -3.97 -12.53
CA ASN A 23 4.21 -4.89 -12.11
C ASN A 23 5.59 -4.27 -12.26
N ILE A 24 5.66 -2.98 -12.57
CA ILE A 24 6.92 -2.30 -12.84
C ILE A 24 7.24 -1.41 -11.64
N GLU A 25 8.38 -1.67 -11.01
CA GLU A 25 8.77 -0.94 -9.81
C GLU A 25 8.80 0.57 -10.02
N GLY A 26 9.34 1.02 -11.14
CA GLY A 26 9.42 2.45 -11.40
C GLY A 26 8.06 3.10 -11.54
N GLU A 27 7.08 2.38 -12.08
CA GLU A 27 5.73 2.93 -12.19
C GLU A 27 5.06 3.06 -10.84
N ILE A 28 5.33 2.13 -9.93
CA ILE A 28 4.79 2.22 -8.57
C ILE A 28 5.38 3.44 -7.87
N ILE A 29 6.69 3.65 -8.04
CA ILE A 29 7.36 4.81 -7.46
C ILE A 29 6.80 6.10 -8.03
N ASP A 30 6.62 6.16 -9.34
CA ASP A 30 6.07 7.35 -9.99
C ASP A 30 4.67 7.66 -9.47
N LYS A 31 3.85 6.63 -9.30
CA LYS A 31 2.48 6.83 -8.82
C LYS A 31 2.49 7.31 -7.36
N LEU A 32 3.36 6.76 -6.53
CA LEU A 32 3.49 7.24 -5.15
C LEU A 32 3.82 8.73 -5.13
N GLN A 33 4.73 9.15 -5.97
CA GLN A 33 5.10 10.57 -6.04
C GLN A 33 3.94 11.42 -6.55
N GLU A 34 3.18 10.89 -7.49
CA GLU A 34 2.04 11.62 -8.05
C GLU A 34 0.94 11.85 -7.02
N VAL A 35 0.62 10.84 -6.20
CA VAL A 35 -0.51 10.93 -5.26
C VAL A 35 -0.07 11.29 -3.85
N GLY A 36 1.22 11.42 -3.60
CA GLY A 36 1.78 11.47 -2.27
C GLY A 36 1.55 12.76 -1.50
N PHE A 37 0.98 13.78 -2.13
CA PHE A 37 0.82 15.09 -1.48
C PHE A 37 -0.60 15.62 -1.57
N SER A 38 -1.52 14.90 -2.21
CA SER A 38 -2.86 15.43 -2.43
C SER A 38 -3.97 14.49 -2.02
N TYR A 39 -3.66 13.24 -1.75
CA TYR A 39 -4.68 12.25 -1.35
C TYR A 39 -4.73 12.15 0.16
N SER A 40 -5.87 11.70 0.68
CA SER A 40 -6.05 11.52 2.12
C SER A 40 -5.37 10.28 2.64
N GLY A 41 -5.17 9.28 1.78
CA GLY A 41 -4.48 8.06 2.16
C GLY A 41 -4.13 7.24 0.95
N ILE A 42 -3.13 6.39 1.10
CA ILE A 42 -2.68 5.48 0.06
C ILE A 42 -2.69 4.07 0.64
N ILE A 43 -3.26 3.13 -0.12
CA ILE A 43 -3.25 1.72 0.22
C ILE A 43 -2.34 1.04 -0.79
N LEU A 44 -1.23 0.48 -0.31
CA LEU A 44 -0.18 -0.04 -1.19
C LEU A 44 -0.01 -1.52 -0.99
N ASN A 45 -0.20 -2.27 -2.08
CA ASN A 45 0.20 -3.66 -2.15
C ASN A 45 1.35 -3.75 -3.15
N ALA A 46 2.57 -3.71 -2.66
CA ALA A 46 3.75 -3.74 -3.51
C ALA A 46 4.13 -5.17 -3.93
N ALA A 47 3.34 -6.15 -3.50
CA ALA A 47 3.57 -7.56 -3.84
C ALA A 47 5.00 -7.95 -3.46
N ALA A 48 5.71 -8.62 -4.36
CA ALA A 48 7.06 -9.09 -4.06
C ALA A 48 8.06 -7.95 -3.85
N TYR A 49 7.79 -6.77 -4.39
CA TYR A 49 8.69 -5.64 -4.19
C TYR A 49 8.74 -5.18 -2.72
N THR A 50 7.75 -5.56 -1.92
CA THR A 50 7.78 -5.31 -0.47
C THR A 50 9.07 -5.80 0.16
N HIS A 51 9.61 -6.89 -0.34
CA HIS A 51 10.73 -7.59 0.27
C HIS A 51 12.06 -7.20 -0.37
N THR A 52 12.06 -6.43 -1.46
CA THR A 52 13.27 -6.18 -2.23
C THR A 52 13.49 -4.72 -2.63
N SER A 53 12.45 -3.88 -2.59
CA SER A 53 12.58 -2.56 -3.20
C SER A 53 12.93 -1.49 -2.18
N VAL A 54 14.19 -1.10 -2.16
CA VAL A 54 14.63 0.09 -1.43
C VAL A 54 14.03 1.35 -2.06
N GLY A 55 13.87 1.35 -3.40
CA GLY A 55 13.31 2.50 -4.10
C GLY A 55 11.88 2.83 -3.67
N ILE A 56 11.04 1.79 -3.52
CA ILE A 56 9.68 2.03 -3.05
C ILE A 56 9.69 2.49 -1.59
N ALA A 57 10.54 1.92 -0.76
CA ALA A 57 10.67 2.34 0.64
C ALA A 57 11.05 3.82 0.72
N ASP A 58 11.99 4.25 -0.11
CA ASP A 58 12.42 5.64 -0.15
C ASP A 58 11.30 6.56 -0.63
N ALA A 59 10.54 6.13 -1.63
CA ALA A 59 9.44 6.92 -2.14
C ALA A 59 8.39 7.15 -1.05
N ILE A 60 8.08 6.10 -0.27
CA ILE A 60 7.10 6.23 0.81
C ILE A 60 7.59 7.24 1.86
N SER A 61 8.87 7.21 2.19
CA SER A 61 9.39 8.12 3.22
C SER A 61 9.43 9.56 2.75
N ALA A 62 9.41 9.79 1.44
CA ALA A 62 9.52 11.13 0.88
C ALA A 62 8.18 11.85 0.69
N ILE A 63 7.07 11.13 0.78
CA ILE A 63 5.74 11.73 0.57
C ILE A 63 5.08 12.06 1.91
N GLU A 64 4.01 12.86 1.85
CA GLU A 64 3.31 13.29 3.05
C GLU A 64 2.07 12.45 3.34
N THR A 65 1.44 11.91 2.31
CA THR A 65 0.21 11.15 2.47
C THR A 65 0.48 9.85 3.22
N PRO A 66 -0.31 9.53 4.25
CA PRO A 66 -0.08 8.27 4.98
C PRO A 66 -0.36 7.06 4.11
N VAL A 67 0.44 6.02 4.31
CA VAL A 67 0.38 4.79 3.53
C VAL A 67 0.06 3.62 4.46
N ILE A 68 -0.88 2.78 4.05
CA ILE A 68 -1.14 1.49 4.70
C ILE A 68 -0.62 0.41 3.77
N GLU A 69 0.25 -0.44 4.28
CA GLU A 69 0.77 -1.58 3.53
C GLU A 69 -0.22 -2.74 3.62
N VAL A 70 -0.55 -3.35 2.48
CA VAL A 70 -1.51 -4.44 2.43
C VAL A 70 -0.91 -5.65 1.72
N HIS A 71 -1.16 -6.82 2.28
CA HIS A 71 -0.87 -8.10 1.65
C HIS A 71 -2.12 -8.95 1.74
N ILE A 72 -2.57 -9.52 0.62
CA ILE A 72 -3.80 -10.30 0.63
C ILE A 72 -3.58 -11.68 1.25
N SER A 73 -2.36 -12.21 1.21
CA SER A 73 -2.05 -13.48 1.86
C SER A 73 -1.35 -13.23 3.18
N ASN A 74 -1.35 -14.26 4.03
CA ASN A 74 -0.57 -14.20 5.27
C ASN A 74 0.89 -14.45 4.92
N ILE A 75 1.70 -13.40 4.86
CA ILE A 75 3.08 -13.50 4.43
C ILE A 75 3.91 -14.37 5.37
N TYR A 76 3.45 -14.54 6.61
CA TYR A 76 4.20 -15.33 7.59
C TYR A 76 3.99 -16.83 7.41
N SER A 77 3.03 -17.24 6.57
CA SER A 77 2.87 -18.65 6.22
C SER A 77 3.58 -18.99 4.93
N ARG A 78 4.33 -18.07 4.35
CA ARG A 78 5.07 -18.25 3.12
C ARG A 78 6.56 -18.39 3.42
N GLU A 79 7.41 -18.43 2.36
CA GLU A 79 8.84 -18.57 2.54
C GLU A 79 9.41 -17.43 3.40
N GLU A 80 10.52 -17.73 4.04
CA GLU A 80 11.10 -16.81 5.01
C GLU A 80 11.42 -15.43 4.42
N ILE A 81 11.81 -15.36 3.16
CA ILE A 81 12.11 -14.08 2.54
C ILE A 81 10.91 -13.14 2.55
N ARG A 82 9.69 -13.69 2.62
CA ARG A 82 8.48 -12.88 2.62
C ARG A 82 8.08 -12.40 4.01
N HIS A 83 8.80 -12.82 5.04
CA HIS A 83 8.50 -12.39 6.41
C HIS A 83 9.02 -10.99 6.70
N LYS A 84 9.95 -10.48 5.90
CA LYS A 84 10.56 -9.20 6.17
C LYS A 84 10.14 -8.19 5.11
N SER A 85 9.61 -7.06 5.55
CA SER A 85 9.22 -5.98 4.66
C SER A 85 10.24 -4.86 4.74
N LEU A 86 10.71 -4.40 3.60
CA LEU A 86 11.58 -3.23 3.54
C LEU A 86 10.81 -1.93 3.67
N ILE A 87 9.49 -1.96 3.45
CA ILE A 87 8.68 -0.75 3.42
C ILE A 87 7.92 -0.51 4.72
N SER A 88 7.76 -1.53 5.58
CA SER A 88 6.88 -1.43 6.75
C SER A 88 7.28 -0.34 7.72
N LYS A 89 8.57 -0.03 7.84
CA LYS A 89 9.01 0.99 8.78
C LYS A 89 8.57 2.39 8.36
N ASN A 90 8.19 2.57 7.10
CA ASN A 90 7.82 3.88 6.57
C ASN A 90 6.33 4.06 6.39
N VAL A 91 5.51 3.04 6.71
CA VAL A 91 4.07 3.11 6.53
C VAL A 91 3.40 3.33 7.88
N GLN A 92 2.14 3.77 7.83
CA GLN A 92 1.37 4.02 9.03
C GLN A 92 0.88 2.73 9.68
N GLY A 93 0.63 1.70 8.89
CA GLY A 93 0.16 0.41 9.39
C GLY A 93 0.27 -0.66 8.35
N VAL A 94 0.10 -1.91 8.79
CA VAL A 94 0.22 -3.09 7.92
C VAL A 94 -1.00 -3.98 8.14
N ILE A 95 -1.60 -4.46 7.06
CA ILE A 95 -2.70 -5.42 7.09
C ILE A 95 -2.31 -6.57 6.19
N CYS A 96 -2.39 -7.80 6.69
CA CYS A 96 -2.09 -8.95 5.85
C CYS A 96 -2.98 -10.13 6.22
N GLY A 97 -3.26 -10.98 5.24
CA GLY A 97 -3.87 -12.27 5.50
C GLY A 97 -5.38 -12.36 5.35
N PHE A 98 -6.05 -11.31 4.91
CA PHE A 98 -7.52 -11.30 4.85
C PHE A 98 -8.03 -11.31 3.40
N GLY A 99 -7.21 -11.72 2.44
CA GLY A 99 -7.62 -11.74 1.05
C GLY A 99 -7.95 -10.34 0.56
N LEU A 100 -8.88 -10.24 -0.36
CA LEU A 100 -9.25 -8.93 -0.89
C LEU A 100 -9.91 -8.04 0.14
N LYS A 101 -10.44 -8.60 1.22
CA LYS A 101 -11.01 -7.81 2.30
C LYS A 101 -9.95 -6.92 2.95
N SER A 102 -8.67 -7.24 2.79
CA SER A 102 -7.60 -6.40 3.34
C SER A 102 -7.69 -4.97 2.86
N TYR A 103 -8.12 -4.75 1.61
CA TYR A 103 -8.28 -3.39 1.08
C TYR A 103 -9.39 -2.63 1.80
N ASP A 104 -10.51 -3.30 2.06
CA ASP A 104 -11.61 -2.66 2.78
C ASP A 104 -11.22 -2.33 4.21
N LEU A 105 -10.45 -3.21 4.85
CA LEU A 105 -9.97 -2.94 6.20
C LEU A 105 -9.03 -1.74 6.21
N ALA A 106 -8.20 -1.60 5.19
CA ALA A 106 -7.30 -0.46 5.10
C ALA A 106 -8.08 0.84 4.91
N ILE A 107 -9.11 0.82 4.08
CA ILE A 107 -9.95 2.00 3.88
C ILE A 107 -10.61 2.38 5.21
N GLN A 108 -11.13 1.40 5.94
CA GLN A 108 -11.77 1.67 7.21
C GLN A 108 -10.80 2.30 8.21
N SER A 109 -9.53 1.91 8.16
CA SER A 109 -8.56 2.47 9.09
C SER A 109 -8.36 3.97 8.87
N PHE A 110 -8.50 4.44 7.62
CA PHE A 110 -8.40 5.85 7.30
C PHE A 110 -9.65 6.64 7.68
N THR A 111 -10.82 5.99 7.64
CA THR A 111 -12.08 6.69 7.83
C THR A 111 -12.55 6.66 9.28
N LYS A 112 -11.82 5.98 10.15
CA LYS A 112 -12.21 5.85 11.52
C LYS A 112 -12.11 7.18 12.25
N ASP A 113 -13.10 7.45 13.07
CA ASP A 113 -13.09 8.64 13.83
C ASP A 113 -12.64 8.44 15.18
N GLU A 114 -12.52 8.05 15.65
CA GLU A 114 -12.20 8.11 16.96
C GLU A 114 -11.97 7.88 17.59
#